data_82f5a4d0c4421a09214592edabbca3c1
#
_entry.id   82f5a4d0c4421a09214592edabbca3c1
#
_cell.length_a   1.000
_cell.length_b   1.000
_cell.length_c   1.000
_cell.angle_alpha   90.00
_cell.angle_beta   90.00
_cell.angle_gamma   90.00
#
_symmetry.space_group_name_H-M   'P 1'
#
loop_
_entity.id
_entity.type
_entity.pdbx_description
1 polymer ?
#
loop_
_entity_poly.entity_id
_entity_poly.type
_entity_poly.pdbx_seq_one_letter_code
_entity_poly.pdbx_strand_id
1 'polypeptide(L)'
;MSNIALLLGPVLFQGFEVPERIGFGGRQRMAVHDLPGGARVIDALGRDDTPILFGGVLSGPDASLRAHEIDLLRAQGAPLPLTWDSFFYTVVIADFQASYTRANWIPYRIVCTVLRDEAEALVQTGLTLLMQSTADLGSAASLLGGSVDLSGATTALAVPGATTLGTGAYSATQSALAGTQSAVSGAIATAEGTLGPIAAGGFAGGDAAGGIAALGGATGAAGQLATLSAAQGYLGRTATNLANASP
;
A
#
# COMPACT_ATOMS: atom_id res chain seq x y z
N MET A 1 -11.59 30.97 -9.88
CA MET A 1 -12.52 30.07 -9.18
C MET A 1 -12.07 28.67 -9.53
N SER A 2 -11.60 27.91 -8.55
CA SER A 2 -11.17 26.52 -8.78
C SER A 2 -12.40 25.72 -9.20
N ASN A 3 -12.33 25.11 -10.37
CA ASN A 3 -13.38 24.23 -10.88
C ASN A 3 -13.25 22.89 -10.17
N ILE A 4 -13.77 22.81 -8.93
CA ILE A 4 -13.77 21.55 -8.17
C ILE A 4 -14.82 20.66 -8.83
N ALA A 5 -14.38 19.54 -9.40
CA ALA A 5 -15.29 18.50 -9.86
C ALA A 5 -15.69 17.66 -8.65
N LEU A 6 -16.98 17.59 -8.34
CA LEU A 6 -17.55 16.69 -7.33
C LEU A 6 -18.26 15.56 -8.06
N LEU A 7 -17.87 14.33 -7.76
CA LEU A 7 -18.46 13.13 -8.34
C LEU A 7 -19.02 12.23 -7.21
N LEU A 8 -20.27 11.82 -7.34
CA LEU A 8 -20.92 10.84 -6.47
C LEU A 8 -21.47 9.69 -7.31
N GLY A 9 -20.77 8.56 -7.32
CA GLY A 9 -21.08 7.47 -8.22
C GLY A 9 -21.06 7.91 -9.69
N PRO A 10 -22.16 7.73 -10.45
CA PRO A 10 -22.25 8.20 -11.83
C PRO A 10 -22.58 9.68 -11.96
N VAL A 11 -22.95 10.37 -10.86
CA VAL A 11 -23.45 11.75 -10.90
C VAL A 11 -22.31 12.75 -10.76
N LEU A 12 -22.05 13.52 -11.80
CA LEU A 12 -21.09 14.62 -11.80
C LEU A 12 -21.82 15.95 -11.52
N PHE A 13 -21.42 16.63 -10.45
CA PHE A 13 -21.95 17.94 -10.08
C PHE A 13 -21.17 19.05 -10.75
N GLN A 14 -21.87 19.99 -11.38
CA GLN A 14 -21.28 21.08 -12.17
C GLN A 14 -21.90 22.45 -11.83
N GLY A 15 -21.09 23.50 -11.94
CA GLY A 15 -21.57 24.88 -11.78
C GLY A 15 -22.20 25.12 -10.41
N PHE A 16 -23.48 25.50 -10.36
CA PHE A 16 -24.24 25.76 -9.12
C PHE A 16 -24.56 24.48 -8.31
N GLU A 17 -24.32 23.32 -8.88
CA GLU A 17 -24.53 22.04 -8.23
C GLU A 17 -23.40 21.69 -7.29
N VAL A 18 -22.20 22.23 -7.57
CA VAL A 18 -21.04 22.04 -6.67
C VAL A 18 -21.31 22.79 -5.37
N PRO A 19 -21.26 22.09 -4.22
CA PRO A 19 -21.54 22.71 -2.95
C PRO A 19 -20.49 23.77 -2.60
N GLU A 20 -20.91 24.88 -2.00
CA GLU A 20 -20.00 25.89 -1.43
C GLU A 20 -19.22 25.35 -0.21
N ARG A 21 -19.79 24.34 0.46
CA ARG A 21 -19.20 23.72 1.63
C ARG A 21 -19.50 22.22 1.64
N ILE A 22 -18.44 21.43 1.91
CA ILE A 22 -18.54 20.00 2.18
C ILE A 22 -18.10 19.79 3.63
N GLY A 23 -19.00 19.32 4.48
CA GLY A 23 -18.69 18.97 5.87
C GLY A 23 -18.18 17.52 5.89
N PHE A 24 -16.99 17.30 6.40
CA PHE A 24 -16.38 15.97 6.56
C PHE A 24 -15.47 15.95 7.77
N GLY A 25 -15.00 14.75 8.15
CA GLY A 25 -14.12 14.52 9.27
C GLY A 25 -14.73 13.54 10.27
N GLY A 26 -14.29 13.58 11.50
CA GLY A 26 -14.77 12.65 12.51
C GLY A 26 -14.05 12.85 13.84
N ARG A 27 -14.21 11.89 14.72
CA ARG A 27 -13.53 11.84 16.01
C ARG A 27 -12.82 10.51 16.19
N GLN A 28 -11.82 10.51 17.05
CA GLN A 28 -11.22 9.29 17.56
C GLN A 28 -12.03 8.79 18.75
N ARG A 29 -12.49 7.55 18.71
CA ARG A 29 -13.07 6.90 19.90
C ARG A 29 -11.94 6.59 20.87
N MET A 30 -12.08 7.02 22.12
CA MET A 30 -11.06 6.85 23.15
C MET A 30 -11.69 6.34 24.43
N ALA A 31 -11.05 5.36 25.08
CA ALA A 31 -11.29 5.02 26.47
C ALA A 31 -10.21 5.69 27.32
N VAL A 32 -10.65 6.48 28.32
CA VAL A 32 -9.74 7.20 29.21
C VAL A 32 -9.84 6.53 30.59
N HIS A 33 -8.70 6.07 31.10
CA HIS A 33 -8.57 5.45 32.43
C HIS A 33 -7.77 6.38 33.33
N ASP A 34 -8.40 6.88 34.38
CA ASP A 34 -7.71 7.64 35.40
C ASP A 34 -7.18 6.68 36.48
N LEU A 35 -5.86 6.65 36.66
CA LEU A 35 -5.20 5.77 37.60
C LEU A 35 -5.07 6.42 38.99
N PRO A 36 -5.03 5.64 40.08
CA PRO A 36 -4.68 6.14 41.39
C PRO A 36 -3.31 6.85 41.35
N GLY A 37 -3.26 8.10 41.77
CA GLY A 37 -2.05 8.93 41.70
C GLY A 37 -2.07 9.98 40.58
N GLY A 38 -3.21 10.12 39.84
CA GLY A 38 -3.42 11.18 38.85
C GLY A 38 -2.84 10.92 37.46
N ALA A 39 -2.24 9.77 37.23
CA ALA A 39 -1.83 9.34 35.90
C ALA A 39 -3.06 8.93 35.05
N ARG A 40 -2.98 9.19 33.75
CA ARG A 40 -4.06 8.87 32.82
C ARG A 40 -3.54 7.99 31.69
N VAL A 41 -4.25 6.88 31.41
CA VAL A 41 -4.02 6.00 30.27
C VAL A 41 -5.16 6.23 29.27
N ILE A 42 -4.81 6.36 27.98
CA ILE A 42 -5.78 6.58 26.90
C ILE A 42 -5.61 5.45 25.90
N ASP A 43 -6.68 4.69 25.68
CA ASP A 43 -6.77 3.66 24.66
C ASP A 43 -7.53 4.21 23.45
N ALA A 44 -6.89 4.21 22.28
CA ALA A 44 -7.51 4.60 21.03
C ALA A 44 -8.30 3.41 20.45
N LEU A 45 -9.62 3.56 20.33
CA LEU A 45 -10.56 2.52 19.88
C LEU A 45 -10.90 2.61 18.38
N GLY A 46 -10.15 3.44 17.62
CA GLY A 46 -10.35 3.65 16.21
C GLY A 46 -11.21 4.87 15.87
N ARG A 47 -11.24 5.23 14.59
CA ARG A 47 -11.95 6.39 14.06
C ARG A 47 -13.46 6.19 14.09
N ASP A 48 -14.17 7.30 14.22
CA ASP A 48 -15.62 7.40 14.17
C ASP A 48 -15.96 8.56 13.22
N ASP A 49 -16.19 8.22 11.95
CA ASP A 49 -16.37 9.21 10.89
C ASP A 49 -17.72 9.89 11.01
N THR A 50 -17.69 11.21 10.96
CA THR A 50 -18.90 12.00 10.83
C THR A 50 -19.45 11.86 9.41
N PRO A 51 -20.77 11.72 9.23
CA PRO A 51 -21.36 11.72 7.90
C PRO A 51 -20.92 12.93 7.08
N ILE A 52 -20.58 12.70 5.81
CA ILE A 52 -20.26 13.79 4.86
C ILE A 52 -21.55 14.47 4.45
N LEU A 53 -21.60 15.78 4.67
CA LEU A 53 -22.76 16.60 4.39
C LEU A 53 -22.42 17.65 3.34
N PHE A 54 -23.25 17.72 2.30
CA PHE A 54 -23.16 18.78 1.31
C PHE A 54 -24.52 19.07 0.65
N GLY A 55 -24.62 20.23 0.02
CA GLY A 55 -25.84 20.65 -0.68
C GLY A 55 -25.56 21.76 -1.65
N GLY A 56 -26.44 21.89 -2.60
CA GLY A 56 -26.36 22.86 -3.68
C GLY A 56 -27.69 22.96 -4.42
N VAL A 57 -27.63 23.28 -5.69
CA VAL A 57 -28.81 23.40 -6.54
C VAL A 57 -28.59 22.65 -7.84
N LEU A 58 -29.35 21.59 -8.07
CA LEU A 58 -29.39 20.94 -9.38
C LEU A 58 -29.99 21.90 -10.38
N SER A 59 -29.25 22.19 -11.43
CA SER A 59 -29.58 23.21 -12.43
C SER A 59 -29.52 22.67 -13.85
N GLY A 60 -30.26 23.29 -14.76
CA GLY A 60 -30.30 22.90 -16.17
C GLY A 60 -31.49 22.02 -16.54
N PRO A 61 -31.61 21.62 -17.82
CA PRO A 61 -32.76 20.86 -18.31
C PRO A 61 -32.87 19.45 -17.67
N ASP A 62 -31.76 18.91 -17.25
CA ASP A 62 -31.66 17.53 -16.68
C ASP A 62 -31.75 17.51 -15.14
N ALA A 63 -32.00 18.63 -14.48
CA ALA A 63 -32.02 18.73 -13.01
C ALA A 63 -32.99 17.75 -12.36
N SER A 64 -34.19 17.59 -12.93
CA SER A 64 -35.19 16.64 -12.42
C SER A 64 -34.76 15.19 -12.62
N LEU A 65 -34.11 14.87 -13.73
CA LEU A 65 -33.62 13.52 -14.00
C LEU A 65 -32.51 13.15 -13.02
N ARG A 66 -31.57 14.05 -12.79
CA ARG A 66 -30.46 13.83 -11.82
C ARG A 66 -30.95 13.74 -10.39
N ALA A 67 -31.94 14.54 -10.00
CA ALA A 67 -32.57 14.42 -8.68
C ALA A 67 -33.17 13.02 -8.49
N HIS A 68 -33.85 12.49 -9.51
CA HIS A 68 -34.42 11.16 -9.49
C HIS A 68 -33.35 10.07 -9.47
N GLU A 69 -32.28 10.23 -10.22
CA GLU A 69 -31.12 9.33 -10.22
C GLU A 69 -30.48 9.23 -8.83
N ILE A 70 -30.22 10.37 -8.18
CA ILE A 70 -29.67 10.40 -6.82
C ILE A 70 -30.61 9.70 -5.83
N ASP A 71 -31.91 9.89 -5.95
CA ASP A 71 -32.89 9.25 -5.08
C ASP A 71 -32.94 7.71 -5.31
N LEU A 72 -32.80 7.27 -6.55
CA LEU A 72 -32.67 5.84 -6.87
C LEU A 72 -31.40 5.24 -6.26
N LEU A 73 -30.25 5.93 -6.36
CA LEU A 73 -28.99 5.49 -5.75
C LEU A 73 -29.12 5.41 -4.23
N ARG A 74 -29.79 6.39 -3.59
CA ARG A 74 -30.11 6.33 -2.17
C ARG A 74 -30.97 5.12 -1.83
N ALA A 75 -32.03 4.88 -2.62
CA ALA A 75 -32.94 3.76 -2.38
C ALA A 75 -32.28 2.39 -2.55
N GLN A 76 -31.28 2.29 -3.45
CA GLN A 76 -30.50 1.07 -3.64
C GLN A 76 -29.56 0.78 -2.45
N GLY A 77 -29.10 1.81 -1.74
CA GLY A 77 -28.19 1.66 -0.60
C GLY A 77 -26.84 1.05 -0.95
N ALA A 78 -26.45 1.09 -2.21
CA ALA A 78 -25.17 0.55 -2.66
C ALA A 78 -23.99 1.49 -2.29
N PRO A 79 -22.79 0.93 -2.03
CA PRO A 79 -21.57 1.73 -1.91
C PRO A 79 -21.27 2.48 -3.20
N LEU A 80 -20.97 3.78 -3.07
CA LEU A 80 -20.67 4.68 -4.17
C LEU A 80 -19.35 5.40 -3.93
N PRO A 81 -18.52 5.64 -4.96
CA PRO A 81 -17.37 6.52 -4.85
C PRO A 81 -17.86 7.98 -4.74
N LEU A 82 -17.28 8.70 -3.79
CA LEU A 82 -17.43 10.14 -3.61
C LEU A 82 -16.07 10.79 -3.71
N THR A 83 -15.87 11.64 -4.73
CA THR A 83 -14.58 12.28 -4.97
C THR A 83 -14.73 13.79 -5.15
N TRP A 84 -13.83 14.55 -4.56
CA TRP A 84 -13.64 15.98 -4.82
C TRP A 84 -12.21 16.36 -4.49
N ASP A 85 -11.59 17.16 -5.33
CA ASP A 85 -10.18 17.56 -5.21
C ASP A 85 -9.27 16.34 -5.00
N SER A 86 -8.61 16.23 -3.86
CA SER A 86 -7.73 15.11 -3.46
C SER A 86 -8.41 14.10 -2.52
N PHE A 87 -9.70 14.28 -2.24
CA PHE A 87 -10.44 13.40 -1.34
C PHE A 87 -11.15 12.30 -2.12
N PHE A 88 -11.04 11.08 -1.64
CA PHE A 88 -11.66 9.91 -2.24
C PHE A 88 -12.22 8.98 -1.16
N TYR A 89 -13.54 8.88 -1.11
CA TYR A 89 -14.27 8.05 -0.14
C TYR A 89 -15.20 7.06 -0.84
N THR A 90 -15.36 5.89 -0.22
CA THR A 90 -16.50 5.01 -0.51
C THR A 90 -17.59 5.29 0.51
N VAL A 91 -18.76 5.68 0.04
CA VAL A 91 -19.89 6.13 0.87
C VAL A 91 -21.19 5.45 0.50
N VAL A 92 -22.16 5.50 1.42
CA VAL A 92 -23.57 5.21 1.14
C VAL A 92 -24.38 6.48 1.39
N ILE A 93 -25.33 6.79 0.49
CA ILE A 93 -26.24 7.92 0.69
C ILE A 93 -27.21 7.55 1.81
N ALA A 94 -27.06 8.20 2.96
CA ALA A 94 -27.92 8.00 4.12
C ALA A 94 -29.21 8.83 4.03
N ASP A 95 -29.12 10.05 3.51
CA ASP A 95 -30.24 10.95 3.34
C ASP A 95 -30.08 11.80 2.08
N PHE A 96 -31.16 11.97 1.35
CA PHE A 96 -31.25 12.86 0.19
C PHE A 96 -32.55 13.63 0.30
N GLN A 97 -32.45 14.94 0.31
CA GLN A 97 -33.58 15.85 0.33
C GLN A 97 -33.48 16.79 -0.84
N ALA A 98 -34.52 16.87 -1.65
CA ALA A 98 -34.62 17.76 -2.78
C ALA A 98 -35.94 18.53 -2.70
N SER A 99 -35.88 19.84 -2.95
CA SER A 99 -37.07 20.70 -2.97
C SER A 99 -37.39 21.10 -4.39
N TYR A 100 -38.47 20.55 -4.95
CA TYR A 100 -38.90 20.88 -6.31
C TYR A 100 -39.52 22.27 -6.36
N THR A 101 -38.75 23.23 -6.84
CA THR A 101 -39.21 24.60 -7.03
C THR A 101 -39.57 24.85 -8.51
N ARG A 102 -38.68 24.40 -9.43
CA ARG A 102 -38.85 24.48 -10.87
C ARG A 102 -38.11 23.32 -11.51
N ALA A 103 -38.49 22.92 -12.73
CA ALA A 103 -37.89 21.80 -13.44
C ALA A 103 -36.35 21.93 -13.65
N ASN A 104 -35.86 23.14 -13.74
CA ASN A 104 -34.45 23.46 -13.97
C ASN A 104 -33.72 24.06 -12.75
N TRP A 105 -34.35 24.02 -11.57
CA TRP A 105 -33.77 24.59 -10.32
C TRP A 105 -34.31 23.88 -9.08
N ILE A 106 -33.55 22.91 -8.62
CA ILE A 106 -33.94 22.02 -7.54
C ILE A 106 -32.87 22.08 -6.43
N PRO A 107 -33.07 22.85 -5.36
CA PRO A 107 -32.20 22.79 -4.18
C PRO A 107 -32.15 21.38 -3.61
N TYR A 108 -30.95 20.94 -3.25
CA TYR A 108 -30.75 19.61 -2.67
C TYR A 108 -29.81 19.65 -1.47
N ARG A 109 -29.93 18.59 -0.65
CA ARG A 109 -29.04 18.26 0.44
C ARG A 109 -28.79 16.76 0.45
N ILE A 110 -27.53 16.35 0.61
CA ILE A 110 -27.11 14.97 0.68
C ILE A 110 -26.33 14.75 1.97
N VAL A 111 -26.60 13.62 2.60
CA VAL A 111 -25.84 13.10 3.74
C VAL A 111 -25.32 11.73 3.36
N CYS A 112 -24.00 11.57 3.38
CA CYS A 112 -23.34 10.29 3.06
C CYS A 112 -22.68 9.72 4.31
N THR A 113 -22.92 8.45 4.58
CA THR A 113 -22.17 7.70 5.58
C THR A 113 -20.90 7.15 4.95
N VAL A 114 -19.76 7.43 5.56
CA VAL A 114 -18.45 6.93 5.11
C VAL A 114 -18.35 5.45 5.46
N LEU A 115 -18.06 4.62 4.47
CA LEU A 115 -17.71 3.22 4.65
C LEU A 115 -16.20 3.05 4.70
N ARG A 116 -15.49 3.79 3.86
CA ARG A 116 -14.04 3.67 3.71
C ARG A 116 -13.45 4.98 3.20
N ASP A 117 -12.29 5.32 3.75
CA ASP A 117 -11.41 6.36 3.22
C ASP A 117 -10.34 5.67 2.36
N GLU A 118 -10.43 5.82 1.05
CA GLU A 118 -9.53 5.13 0.13
C GLU A 118 -8.10 5.67 0.21
N ALA A 119 -7.94 6.95 0.52
CA ALA A 119 -6.60 7.53 0.72
C ALA A 119 -5.91 6.92 1.94
N GLU A 120 -6.64 6.73 3.06
CA GLU A 120 -6.11 6.04 4.23
C GLU A 120 -5.85 4.56 3.96
N ALA A 121 -6.73 3.89 3.22
CA ALA A 121 -6.54 2.49 2.84
C ALA A 121 -5.25 2.29 2.02
N LEU A 122 -4.94 3.20 1.10
CA LEU A 122 -3.69 3.18 0.34
C LEU A 122 -2.46 3.39 1.24
N VAL A 123 -2.52 4.33 2.18
CA VAL A 123 -1.44 4.56 3.15
C VAL A 123 -1.22 3.33 4.04
N GLN A 124 -2.28 2.72 4.55
CA GLN A 124 -2.20 1.50 5.38
C GLN A 124 -1.61 0.32 4.59
N THR A 125 -2.01 0.15 3.33
CA THR A 125 -1.45 -0.87 2.45
C THR A 125 0.04 -0.63 2.22
N GLY A 126 0.44 0.61 1.91
CA GLY A 126 1.83 0.98 1.71
C GLY A 126 2.70 0.74 2.96
N LEU A 127 2.19 1.06 4.16
CA LEU A 127 2.88 0.79 5.42
C LEU A 127 3.03 -0.71 5.69
N THR A 128 2.00 -1.51 5.43
CA THR A 128 2.05 -2.96 5.59
C THR A 128 3.10 -3.59 4.66
N LEU A 129 3.12 -3.19 3.40
CA LEU A 129 4.10 -3.64 2.42
C LEU A 129 5.52 -3.21 2.78
N LEU A 130 5.70 -2.00 3.30
CA LEU A 130 6.97 -1.52 3.79
C LEU A 130 7.49 -2.36 4.96
N MET A 131 6.63 -2.67 5.93
CA MET A 131 6.98 -3.51 7.08
C MET A 131 7.35 -4.94 6.65
N GLN A 132 6.59 -5.54 5.73
CA GLN A 132 6.89 -6.87 5.18
C GLN A 132 8.21 -6.86 4.40
N SER A 133 8.44 -5.85 3.56
CA SER A 133 9.67 -5.70 2.79
C SER A 133 10.89 -5.53 3.68
N THR A 134 10.77 -4.77 4.76
CA THR A 134 11.84 -4.59 5.75
C THR A 134 12.14 -5.90 6.48
N ALA A 135 11.11 -6.66 6.86
CA ALA A 135 11.29 -7.97 7.50
C ALA A 135 11.95 -8.99 6.55
N ASP A 136 11.57 -8.98 5.28
CA ASP A 136 12.18 -9.84 4.26
C ASP A 136 13.66 -9.51 4.01
N LEU A 137 14.00 -8.20 3.92
CA LEU A 137 15.41 -7.77 3.85
C LEU A 137 16.20 -8.15 5.08
N GLY A 138 15.64 -8.04 6.29
CA GLY A 138 16.25 -8.50 7.53
C GLY A 138 16.51 -10.00 7.52
N SER A 139 15.57 -10.79 7.02
CA SER A 139 15.70 -12.24 6.85
C SER A 139 16.80 -12.60 5.84
N ALA A 140 16.84 -11.90 4.69
CA ALA A 140 17.90 -12.07 3.71
C ALA A 140 19.28 -11.73 4.30
N ALA A 141 19.38 -10.63 5.05
CA ALA A 141 20.62 -10.20 5.68
C ALA A 141 21.14 -11.24 6.68
N SER A 142 20.26 -11.82 7.49
CA SER A 142 20.63 -12.85 8.47
C SER A 142 21.17 -14.13 7.81
N LEU A 143 20.59 -14.53 6.68
CA LEU A 143 21.03 -15.68 5.90
C LEU A 143 22.39 -15.43 5.22
N LEU A 144 22.60 -14.23 4.69
CA LEU A 144 23.81 -13.88 3.96
C LEU A 144 25.03 -13.66 4.88
N GLY A 145 24.80 -13.38 6.18
CA GLY A 145 25.87 -13.24 7.16
C GLY A 145 26.97 -12.25 6.77
N GLY A 146 26.65 -11.23 5.94
CA GLY A 146 27.59 -10.26 5.44
C GLY A 146 28.33 -10.65 4.14
N SER A 147 28.06 -11.82 3.54
CA SER A 147 28.65 -12.24 2.27
C SER A 147 28.20 -11.38 1.07
N VAL A 148 27.04 -10.75 1.18
CA VAL A 148 26.53 -9.76 0.21
C VAL A 148 26.04 -8.56 1.00
N ASP A 149 26.38 -7.36 0.52
CA ASP A 149 25.95 -6.11 1.17
C ASP A 149 24.53 -5.73 0.76
N LEU A 150 23.62 -5.64 1.74
CA LEU A 150 22.23 -5.21 1.59
C LEU A 150 22.00 -3.79 2.09
N SER A 151 23.02 -3.10 2.56
CA SER A 151 22.90 -1.76 3.18
C SER A 151 22.25 -0.74 2.24
N GLY A 152 22.56 -0.82 0.94
CA GLY A 152 21.97 0.03 -0.09
C GLY A 152 20.44 -0.16 -0.22
N ALA A 153 19.98 -1.40 -0.23
CA ALA A 153 18.56 -1.71 -0.32
C ALA A 153 17.80 -1.34 0.96
N THR A 154 18.37 -1.60 2.15
CA THR A 154 17.76 -1.23 3.43
C THR A 154 17.68 0.29 3.61
N THR A 155 18.73 1.02 3.24
CA THR A 155 18.76 2.48 3.31
C THR A 155 17.75 3.10 2.33
N ALA A 156 17.67 2.59 1.11
CA ALA A 156 16.73 3.08 0.10
C ALA A 156 15.27 2.86 0.54
N LEU A 157 14.96 1.70 1.13
CA LEU A 157 13.62 1.37 1.62
C LEU A 157 13.20 2.22 2.84
N ALA A 158 14.16 2.72 3.63
CA ALA A 158 13.89 3.59 4.79
C ALA A 158 13.54 5.04 4.41
N VAL A 159 13.72 5.44 3.14
CA VAL A 159 13.42 6.80 2.68
C VAL A 159 11.90 6.98 2.54
N PRO A 160 11.31 8.09 3.04
CA PRO A 160 9.90 8.41 2.80
C PRO A 160 9.56 8.40 1.30
N GLY A 161 8.47 7.73 0.94
CA GLY A 161 8.06 7.56 -0.47
C GLY A 161 8.74 6.40 -1.20
N ALA A 162 9.54 5.56 -0.52
CA ALA A 162 10.16 4.38 -1.11
C ALA A 162 9.18 3.37 -1.73
N THR A 163 7.94 3.35 -1.22
CA THR A 163 6.84 2.50 -1.72
C THR A 163 5.82 3.28 -2.56
N THR A 164 6.05 4.56 -2.84
CA THR A 164 5.12 5.41 -3.59
C THR A 164 5.56 5.52 -5.04
N LEU A 165 4.75 5.00 -5.97
CA LEU A 165 5.02 5.04 -7.40
C LEU A 165 5.26 6.47 -7.90
N GLY A 166 6.21 6.63 -8.83
CA GLY A 166 6.54 7.91 -9.45
C GLY A 166 7.44 8.81 -8.64
N THR A 167 7.83 8.43 -7.41
CA THR A 167 8.81 9.17 -6.61
C THR A 167 10.25 8.77 -6.97
N GLY A 168 11.19 9.68 -6.78
CA GLY A 168 12.62 9.37 -6.90
C GLY A 168 13.07 8.31 -5.88
N ALA A 169 12.48 8.32 -4.69
CA ALA A 169 12.74 7.31 -3.65
C ALA A 169 12.33 5.90 -4.09
N TYR A 170 11.18 5.76 -4.74
CA TYR A 170 10.72 4.48 -5.30
C TYR A 170 11.70 3.95 -6.35
N SER A 171 12.11 4.79 -7.32
CA SER A 171 13.06 4.39 -8.36
C SER A 171 14.43 4.02 -7.77
N ALA A 172 14.90 4.76 -6.75
CA ALA A 172 16.14 4.43 -6.05
C ALA A 172 16.05 3.09 -5.32
N THR A 173 14.92 2.79 -4.68
CA THR A 173 14.67 1.53 -4.00
C THR A 173 14.66 0.35 -4.97
N GLN A 174 13.99 0.50 -6.11
CA GLN A 174 14.01 -0.52 -7.17
C GLN A 174 15.43 -0.78 -7.67
N SER A 175 16.21 0.28 -7.94
CA SER A 175 17.58 0.15 -8.43
C SER A 175 18.50 -0.51 -7.40
N ALA A 176 18.39 -0.13 -6.12
CA ALA A 176 19.17 -0.73 -5.05
C ALA A 176 18.83 -2.21 -4.87
N LEU A 177 17.54 -2.58 -4.94
CA LEU A 177 17.08 -3.95 -4.84
C LEU A 177 17.57 -4.81 -6.03
N ALA A 178 17.49 -4.29 -7.26
CA ALA A 178 17.99 -4.94 -8.44
C ALA A 178 19.52 -5.18 -8.38
N GLY A 179 20.28 -4.19 -7.87
CA GLY A 179 21.70 -4.32 -7.61
C GLY A 179 22.02 -5.44 -6.62
N THR A 180 21.26 -5.51 -5.53
CA THR A 180 21.38 -6.56 -4.50
C THR A 180 21.06 -7.95 -5.06
N GLN A 181 19.98 -8.06 -5.84
CA GLN A 181 19.61 -9.31 -6.50
C GLN A 181 20.73 -9.80 -7.46
N SER A 182 21.31 -8.87 -8.21
CA SER A 182 22.45 -9.19 -9.11
C SER A 182 23.66 -9.67 -8.32
N ALA A 183 23.97 -9.05 -7.18
CA ALA A 183 25.08 -9.47 -6.33
C ALA A 183 24.86 -10.89 -5.74
N VAL A 184 23.65 -11.18 -5.28
CA VAL A 184 23.28 -12.53 -4.80
C VAL A 184 23.36 -13.55 -5.93
N SER A 185 22.87 -13.23 -7.13
CA SER A 185 22.96 -14.11 -8.29
C SER A 185 24.44 -14.40 -8.70
N GLY A 186 25.30 -13.37 -8.62
CA GLY A 186 26.74 -13.54 -8.84
C GLY A 186 27.39 -14.45 -7.79
N ALA A 187 26.98 -14.31 -6.52
CA ALA A 187 27.45 -15.18 -5.44
C ALA A 187 26.99 -16.65 -5.63
N ILE A 188 25.75 -16.85 -6.10
CA ILE A 188 25.22 -18.18 -6.46
C ILE A 188 26.07 -18.79 -7.58
N ALA A 189 26.31 -18.06 -8.67
CA ALA A 189 27.14 -18.55 -9.78
C ALA A 189 28.57 -18.92 -9.34
N THR A 190 29.13 -18.14 -8.40
CA THR A 190 30.45 -18.44 -7.82
C THR A 190 30.40 -19.73 -6.99
N ALA A 191 29.39 -19.94 -6.16
CA ALA A 191 29.21 -21.15 -5.38
C ALA A 191 28.99 -22.40 -6.28
N GLU A 192 28.20 -22.25 -7.35
CA GLU A 192 28.02 -23.30 -8.37
C GLU A 192 29.34 -23.63 -9.10
N GLY A 193 30.12 -22.60 -9.43
CA GLY A 193 31.42 -22.75 -10.05
C GLY A 193 32.41 -23.55 -9.18
N THR A 194 32.31 -23.46 -7.86
CA THR A 194 33.13 -24.28 -6.93
C THR A 194 32.68 -25.72 -6.86
N LEU A 195 31.40 -26.02 -7.10
CA LEU A 195 30.87 -27.39 -7.13
C LEU A 195 31.20 -28.15 -8.41
N GLY A 196 31.29 -27.46 -9.53
CA GLY A 196 31.54 -28.07 -10.85
C GLY A 196 32.80 -28.93 -10.94
N PRO A 197 33.99 -28.44 -10.56
CA PRO A 197 35.22 -29.22 -10.52
C PRO A 197 35.18 -30.39 -9.54
N ILE A 198 34.52 -30.23 -8.39
CA ILE A 198 34.35 -31.26 -7.37
C ILE A 198 33.48 -32.42 -7.90
N ALA A 199 32.37 -32.07 -8.59
CA ALA A 199 31.47 -33.04 -9.19
C ALA A 199 32.12 -33.77 -10.40
N ALA A 200 32.98 -33.08 -11.14
CA ALA A 200 33.58 -33.62 -12.37
C ALA A 200 34.80 -34.50 -12.16
N GLY A 201 35.48 -34.42 -11.03
CA GLY A 201 36.75 -35.18 -10.87
C GLY A 201 37.31 -35.29 -9.47
N GLY A 202 36.67 -34.71 -8.47
CA GLY A 202 37.21 -34.65 -7.10
C GLY A 202 37.38 -36.01 -6.38
N PHE A 203 36.83 -37.07 -6.91
CA PHE A 203 36.92 -38.42 -6.38
C PHE A 203 37.86 -39.35 -7.14
N ALA A 204 38.48 -38.89 -8.25
CA ALA A 204 39.30 -39.70 -9.12
C ALA A 204 40.78 -39.83 -8.72
N GLY A 205 41.22 -39.09 -7.71
CA GLY A 205 42.57 -39.20 -7.17
C GLY A 205 42.60 -40.18 -5.96
N GLY A 206 43.32 -41.25 -6.10
CA GLY A 206 43.41 -42.38 -5.17
C GLY A 206 43.95 -42.07 -3.76
N ASP A 207 43.80 -40.84 -3.25
CA ASP A 207 44.17 -40.42 -1.90
C ASP A 207 42.88 -40.11 -1.09
N ALA A 208 42.67 -40.90 -0.02
CA ALA A 208 41.52 -40.77 0.86
C ALA A 208 41.44 -39.38 1.54
N ALA A 209 42.54 -38.72 1.81
CA ALA A 209 42.60 -37.39 2.38
C ALA A 209 42.10 -36.32 1.41
N GLY A 210 42.48 -36.42 0.15
CA GLY A 210 41.99 -35.51 -0.91
C GLY A 210 40.50 -35.68 -1.17
N GLY A 211 39.98 -36.91 -1.13
CA GLY A 211 38.53 -37.18 -1.22
C GLY A 211 37.71 -36.60 -0.07
N ILE A 212 38.21 -36.68 1.17
CA ILE A 212 37.55 -36.08 2.35
C ILE A 212 37.56 -34.55 2.24
N ALA A 213 38.66 -33.93 1.84
CA ALA A 213 38.75 -32.49 1.61
C ALA A 213 37.79 -31.99 0.53
N ALA A 214 37.68 -32.74 -0.55
CA ALA A 214 36.73 -32.42 -1.66
C ALA A 214 35.27 -32.52 -1.17
N LEU A 215 34.91 -33.55 -0.37
CA LEU A 215 33.59 -33.66 0.26
C LEU A 215 33.30 -32.50 1.22
N GLY A 216 34.28 -32.10 2.02
CA GLY A 216 34.16 -30.93 2.89
C GLY A 216 33.89 -29.63 2.13
N GLY A 217 34.62 -29.44 1.03
CA GLY A 217 34.40 -28.30 0.12
C GLY A 217 33.03 -28.35 -0.54
N ALA A 218 32.58 -29.52 -1.02
CA ALA A 218 31.26 -29.69 -1.62
C ALA A 218 30.12 -29.41 -0.63
N THR A 219 30.21 -29.90 0.62
CA THR A 219 29.20 -29.64 1.64
C THR A 219 29.15 -28.15 2.02
N GLY A 220 30.30 -27.48 2.13
CA GLY A 220 30.38 -26.04 2.36
C GLY A 220 29.73 -25.24 1.24
N ALA A 221 30.08 -25.52 -0.01
CA ALA A 221 29.52 -24.83 -1.18
C ALA A 221 28.00 -25.09 -1.32
N ALA A 222 27.53 -26.32 -1.06
CA ALA A 222 26.12 -26.65 -1.05
C ALA A 222 25.35 -25.89 0.05
N GLY A 223 25.92 -25.77 1.24
CA GLY A 223 25.37 -24.96 2.33
C GLY A 223 25.25 -23.48 1.94
N GLN A 224 26.30 -22.92 1.34
CA GLN A 224 26.26 -21.54 0.81
C GLN A 224 25.19 -21.36 -0.26
N LEU A 225 25.06 -22.30 -1.18
CA LEU A 225 24.06 -22.26 -2.25
C LEU A 225 22.65 -22.25 -1.65
N ALA A 226 22.38 -23.06 -0.64
CA ALA A 226 21.09 -23.11 0.04
C ALA A 226 20.75 -21.75 0.72
N THR A 227 21.71 -21.14 1.41
CA THR A 227 21.49 -19.84 2.06
C THR A 227 21.31 -18.71 1.06
N LEU A 228 22.09 -18.66 -0.02
CA LEU A 228 22.00 -17.70 -1.10
C LEU A 228 20.64 -17.80 -1.85
N SER A 229 20.19 -19.03 -2.14
CA SER A 229 18.91 -19.28 -2.80
C SER A 229 17.73 -18.86 -1.92
N ALA A 230 17.81 -19.14 -0.61
CA ALA A 230 16.80 -18.67 0.34
C ALA A 230 16.77 -17.13 0.44
N ALA A 231 17.94 -16.48 0.50
CA ALA A 231 18.03 -15.01 0.51
C ALA A 231 17.48 -14.41 -0.81
N GLN A 232 17.74 -15.03 -1.95
CA GLN A 232 17.17 -14.62 -3.24
C GLN A 232 15.64 -14.69 -3.22
N GLY A 233 15.04 -15.70 -2.57
CA GLY A 233 13.60 -15.80 -2.39
C GLY A 233 13.02 -14.63 -1.60
N TYR A 234 13.67 -14.21 -0.51
CA TYR A 234 13.26 -13.03 0.27
C TYR A 234 13.37 -11.73 -0.55
N LEU A 235 14.47 -11.55 -1.27
CA LEU A 235 14.65 -10.39 -2.16
C LEU A 235 13.62 -10.35 -3.29
N GLY A 236 13.25 -11.50 -3.84
CA GLY A 236 12.18 -11.63 -4.84
C GLY A 236 10.83 -11.21 -4.29
N ARG A 237 10.48 -11.63 -3.05
CA ARG A 237 9.25 -11.16 -2.39
C ARG A 237 9.27 -9.66 -2.13
N THR A 238 10.39 -9.11 -1.67
CA THR A 238 10.53 -7.66 -1.48
C THR A 238 10.30 -6.91 -2.79
N ALA A 239 10.85 -7.38 -3.92
CA ALA A 239 10.63 -6.79 -5.23
C ALA A 239 9.15 -6.86 -5.66
N THR A 240 8.49 -8.00 -5.42
CA THR A 240 7.07 -8.18 -5.72
C THR A 240 6.20 -7.29 -4.84
N ASN A 241 6.50 -7.19 -3.54
CA ASN A 241 5.79 -6.30 -2.61
C ASN A 241 5.92 -4.84 -3.03
N LEU A 242 7.13 -4.43 -3.45
CA LEU A 242 7.38 -3.08 -3.95
C LEU A 242 6.59 -2.81 -5.24
N ALA A 243 6.54 -3.77 -6.17
CA ALA A 243 5.75 -3.65 -7.39
C ALA A 243 4.24 -3.56 -7.11
N ASN A 244 3.74 -4.31 -6.11
CA ASN A 244 2.34 -4.31 -5.69
C ASN A 244 1.96 -3.10 -4.81
N ALA A 245 2.94 -2.36 -4.29
CA ALA A 245 2.70 -1.11 -3.57
C ALA A 245 2.27 0.04 -4.50
N SER A 246 2.38 -0.19 -5.82
CA SER A 246 1.89 0.72 -6.84
C SER A 246 0.43 0.41 -7.13
N PRO A 247 -0.51 1.35 -6.96
CA PRO A 247 -1.89 1.21 -7.40
C PRO A 247 -1.98 1.24 -8.93
#